data_950a08f805043275737ca39fb8e12c4b
#
_entry.id   950a08f805043275737ca39fb8e12c4b
#
_cell.length_a   1.000
_cell.length_b   1.000
_cell.length_c   1.000
_cell.angle_alpha   90.00
_cell.angle_beta   90.00
_cell.angle_gamma   90.00
#
_symmetry.space_group_name_H-M   'P 1'
#
loop_
_entity.id
_entity.type
_entity.pdbx_description
1 polymer ?
#
loop_
_entity_poly.entity_id
_entity_poly.type
_entity_poly.pdbx_seq_one_letter_code
_entity_poly.pdbx_strand_id
1 'polypeptide(L)'
;VLHASDGLSQLGQRAQAQPVDLAKTLHDGSRIAVVGAGPSGSMFSYFLLKMADTVALELDVHLYEPRHFCHRGPAGCNHCGGIVSESLVQRLATEGIALPDDVVQRGIESYTLHMDVGDVEIATPLHERRIAAIYRGNGPRNSEPLDTHSFDGYLQQLAYDQGATAMPKLVTNVTNDGEQMRVECADGSSADYDLVVIATGVNSRLIKTLQGQLSEYSPPEVTKTFICEFHLGKELIRKTLGPSMHVFLLDIPRLEFAALIPKGNYVTLCLLGDDIDDKLMEQFFSSPEVKNCFPGGVIPPHVCHCYPRINIQTAKPSYGDRLVMIGDSGTTRLFKDGIGASYRTAKAAARTAVFHGVAAEDFRKYYWPLCKKVDSDNQIGKLVFAIGSLVQRARFARRGVLRMTANEQKNPEIPPRMSEVLWDLFSGSAPYREVFLRTLHPAYIASLMWNLVAGNVPGKKPAAKQEPVESGNG
;
A
#
# COMPACT_ATOMS: atom_id res chain seq x y z
N VAL A 1 -61.54 -12.26 -20.94
CA VAL A 1 -61.64 -11.95 -19.50
C VAL A 1 -60.62 -12.83 -18.78
N LEU A 2 -59.44 -12.33 -18.58
CA LEU A 2 -58.40 -12.96 -17.76
C LEU A 2 -57.85 -11.91 -16.80
N HIS A 3 -57.88 -12.23 -15.53
CA HIS A 3 -57.48 -11.39 -14.40
C HIS A 3 -56.04 -10.92 -14.49
N ALA A 4 -55.82 -9.60 -14.52
CA ALA A 4 -54.56 -8.91 -14.35
C ALA A 4 -54.69 -8.03 -13.08
N SER A 5 -54.54 -8.63 -11.90
CA SER A 5 -54.60 -7.90 -10.62
C SER A 5 -53.62 -8.31 -9.53
N ASP A 6 -52.63 -9.18 -9.79
CA ASP A 6 -51.70 -9.66 -8.75
C ASP A 6 -50.25 -9.21 -8.90
N GLY A 7 -49.95 -8.23 -9.78
CA GLY A 7 -48.57 -7.79 -10.06
C GLY A 7 -48.08 -6.51 -9.36
N LEU A 8 -48.95 -5.79 -8.63
CA LEU A 8 -48.63 -4.44 -8.12
C LEU A 8 -48.48 -4.32 -6.59
N SER A 9 -48.63 -5.41 -5.83
CA SER A 9 -48.51 -5.38 -4.36
C SER A 9 -47.09 -5.59 -3.78
N GLN A 10 -46.09 -5.87 -4.61
CA GLN A 10 -44.71 -6.14 -4.11
C GLN A 10 -43.74 -4.96 -4.25
N LEU A 11 -44.11 -3.83 -4.77
CA LEU A 11 -43.26 -2.63 -4.93
C LEU A 11 -43.34 -1.64 -3.77
N GLY A 12 -44.03 -1.97 -2.68
CA GLY A 12 -44.36 -1.06 -1.58
C GLY A 12 -43.63 -1.35 -0.23
N GLN A 13 -42.79 -2.34 -0.13
CA GLN A 13 -41.99 -2.50 1.09
C GLN A 13 -40.76 -1.55 1.01
N ARG A 14 -40.96 -0.26 1.29
CA ARG A 14 -39.89 0.62 1.76
C ARG A 14 -39.27 -0.07 2.97
N ALA A 15 -37.96 -0.44 2.88
CA ALA A 15 -37.20 -0.83 4.03
C ALA A 15 -37.46 0.20 5.13
N GLN A 16 -38.15 -0.21 6.19
CA GLN A 16 -38.33 0.64 7.38
C GLN A 16 -36.93 0.96 7.86
N ALA A 17 -36.53 2.22 7.78
CA ALA A 17 -35.32 2.70 8.39
C ALA A 17 -35.42 2.34 9.89
N GLN A 18 -34.53 1.50 10.37
CA GLN A 18 -34.43 1.24 11.80
C GLN A 18 -34.23 2.58 12.50
N PRO A 19 -34.84 2.82 13.66
CA PRO A 19 -34.64 4.04 14.42
C PRO A 19 -33.13 4.21 14.66
N VAL A 20 -32.60 5.38 14.31
CA VAL A 20 -31.20 5.75 14.57
C VAL A 20 -31.06 5.77 16.10
N ASP A 21 -30.15 4.97 16.64
CA ASP A 21 -29.82 5.03 18.04
C ASP A 21 -29.02 6.31 18.30
N LEU A 22 -29.73 7.35 18.74
CA LEU A 22 -29.14 8.67 19.01
C LEU A 22 -28.00 8.62 20.05
N ALA A 23 -27.97 7.63 20.90
CA ALA A 23 -26.89 7.42 21.88
C ALA A 23 -25.59 6.99 21.22
N LYS A 24 -25.62 6.51 19.96
CA LYS A 24 -24.46 6.04 19.18
C LYS A 24 -24.23 6.84 17.90
N THR A 25 -24.67 8.11 17.88
CA THR A 25 -24.33 9.09 16.83
C THR A 25 -23.40 10.14 17.41
N LEU A 26 -22.50 10.66 16.57
CA LEU A 26 -21.66 11.78 16.94
C LEU A 26 -22.51 13.06 17.02
N HIS A 27 -22.25 13.88 18.03
CA HIS A 27 -22.88 15.17 18.28
C HIS A 27 -21.81 16.21 18.63
N ASP A 28 -22.18 17.48 18.74
CA ASP A 28 -21.26 18.53 19.12
C ASP A 28 -20.59 18.22 20.46
N GLY A 29 -19.27 18.33 20.48
CA GLY A 29 -18.43 17.99 21.61
C GLY A 29 -18.11 16.49 21.74
N SER A 30 -18.60 15.62 20.83
CA SER A 30 -18.18 14.20 20.83
C SER A 30 -16.67 14.06 20.73
N ARG A 31 -16.12 13.17 21.55
CA ARG A 31 -14.68 12.93 21.67
C ARG A 31 -14.26 11.68 20.91
N ILE A 32 -13.26 11.83 20.07
CA ILE A 32 -12.75 10.74 19.23
C ILE A 32 -11.26 10.52 19.52
N ALA A 33 -10.89 9.28 19.89
CA ALA A 33 -9.49 8.88 19.98
C ALA A 33 -9.06 8.17 18.70
N VAL A 34 -8.01 8.67 18.07
CA VAL A 34 -7.34 8.02 16.94
C VAL A 34 -5.98 7.52 17.44
N VAL A 35 -5.80 6.21 17.50
CA VAL A 35 -4.60 5.58 18.06
C VAL A 35 -3.65 5.19 16.92
N GLY A 36 -2.58 5.97 16.77
CA GLY A 36 -1.58 5.89 15.70
C GLY A 36 -1.76 6.98 14.64
N ALA A 37 -0.76 7.85 14.46
CA ALA A 37 -0.75 8.95 13.51
C ALA A 37 0.04 8.63 12.21
N GLY A 38 0.18 7.37 11.84
CA GLY A 38 0.62 6.98 10.50
C GLY A 38 -0.44 7.35 9.44
N PRO A 39 -0.25 6.98 8.16
CA PRO A 39 -1.15 7.38 7.07
C PRO A 39 -2.63 7.11 7.35
N SER A 40 -2.96 5.99 8.00
CA SER A 40 -4.35 5.64 8.31
C SER A 40 -4.99 6.61 9.30
N GLY A 41 -4.33 6.87 10.42
CA GLY A 41 -4.89 7.71 11.48
C GLY A 41 -4.92 9.18 11.09
N SER A 42 -3.84 9.68 10.46
CA SER A 42 -3.80 11.07 9.98
C SER A 42 -4.85 11.34 8.92
N MET A 43 -4.99 10.45 7.91
CA MET A 43 -6.04 10.58 6.90
C MET A 43 -7.45 10.44 7.49
N PHE A 44 -7.65 9.54 8.47
CA PHE A 44 -8.93 9.43 9.15
C PHE A 44 -9.31 10.74 9.85
N SER A 45 -8.40 11.29 10.65
CA SER A 45 -8.62 12.57 11.37
C SER A 45 -8.92 13.71 10.40
N TYR A 46 -8.15 13.82 9.32
CA TYR A 46 -8.37 14.79 8.27
C TYR A 46 -9.76 14.64 7.63
N PHE A 47 -10.15 13.44 7.21
CA PHE A 47 -11.44 13.20 6.57
C PHE A 47 -12.61 13.37 7.54
N LEU A 48 -12.46 12.92 8.79
CA LEU A 48 -13.49 13.04 9.80
C LEU A 48 -13.84 14.51 10.03
N LEU A 49 -12.83 15.33 10.34
CA LEU A 49 -13.01 16.75 10.61
C LEU A 49 -13.54 17.50 9.38
N LYS A 50 -12.97 17.24 8.20
CA LYS A 50 -13.44 17.83 6.96
C LYS A 50 -14.90 17.49 6.63
N MET A 51 -15.35 16.25 6.91
CA MET A 51 -16.73 15.84 6.74
C MET A 51 -17.65 16.43 7.83
N ALA A 52 -17.17 16.52 9.07
CA ALA A 52 -17.88 17.15 10.17
C ALA A 52 -18.18 18.63 9.87
N ASP A 53 -17.21 19.37 9.33
CA ASP A 53 -17.40 20.76 8.88
C ASP A 53 -18.56 20.90 7.88
N THR A 54 -18.75 19.94 6.97
CA THR A 54 -19.81 20.01 5.95
C THR A 54 -21.22 19.91 6.54
N VAL A 55 -21.35 19.40 7.76
CA VAL A 55 -22.62 19.26 8.48
C VAL A 55 -22.68 20.11 9.76
N ALA A 56 -21.72 21.04 9.90
CA ALA A 56 -21.60 21.94 11.07
C ALA A 56 -21.55 21.18 12.39
N LEU A 57 -20.78 20.08 12.46
CA LEU A 57 -20.58 19.23 13.63
C LEU A 57 -19.22 19.52 14.26
N GLU A 58 -19.19 19.94 15.51
CA GLU A 58 -17.96 20.22 16.26
C GLU A 58 -17.49 18.96 17.00
N LEU A 59 -16.28 18.46 16.64
CA LEU A 59 -15.71 17.24 17.22
C LEU A 59 -14.38 17.52 17.93
N ASP A 60 -14.15 16.84 19.05
CA ASP A 60 -12.87 16.83 19.78
C ASP A 60 -12.06 15.59 19.40
N VAL A 61 -11.10 15.74 18.47
CA VAL A 61 -10.32 14.63 17.89
C VAL A 61 -8.92 14.61 18.49
N HIS A 62 -8.58 13.56 19.22
CA HIS A 62 -7.28 13.32 19.84
C HIS A 62 -6.48 12.30 19.02
N LEU A 63 -5.36 12.73 18.42
CA LEU A 63 -4.49 11.88 17.61
C LEU A 63 -3.28 11.42 18.44
N TYR A 64 -3.30 10.16 18.86
CA TYR A 64 -2.28 9.53 19.72
C TYR A 64 -1.12 8.98 18.89
N GLU A 65 0.10 9.53 19.08
CA GLU A 65 1.33 9.00 18.48
C GLU A 65 2.53 9.36 19.37
N PRO A 66 3.20 8.39 19.97
CA PRO A 66 4.36 8.65 20.82
C PRO A 66 5.64 8.98 20.04
N ARG A 67 5.66 8.70 18.71
CA ARG A 67 6.84 8.89 17.86
C ARG A 67 6.78 10.24 17.15
N HIS A 68 7.95 10.81 16.93
CA HIS A 68 8.11 11.94 16.04
C HIS A 68 8.60 11.47 14.67
N PHE A 69 7.86 11.80 13.61
CA PHE A 69 8.21 11.39 12.24
C PHE A 69 9.39 12.17 11.64
N CYS A 70 10.06 13.01 12.42
CA CYS A 70 11.31 13.69 12.06
C CYS A 70 12.56 12.80 12.24
N HIS A 71 12.46 11.62 12.83
CA HIS A 71 13.60 10.73 13.03
C HIS A 71 14.00 10.02 11.74
N ARG A 72 15.29 9.63 11.66
CA ARG A 72 15.92 8.93 10.55
C ARG A 72 16.21 7.47 10.88
N GLY A 73 16.47 6.70 9.84
CA GLY A 73 16.72 5.26 9.94
C GLY A 73 15.45 4.45 10.13
N PRO A 74 15.51 3.23 10.70
CA PRO A 74 14.34 2.35 10.81
C PRO A 74 13.15 2.96 11.54
N ALA A 75 13.38 3.85 12.51
CA ALA A 75 12.32 4.62 13.16
C ALA A 75 11.72 5.70 12.23
N GLY A 76 12.53 6.29 11.36
CA GLY A 76 12.14 7.35 10.43
C GLY A 76 11.62 6.83 9.08
N CYS A 77 12.15 5.73 8.54
CA CYS A 77 11.62 5.13 7.29
C CYS A 77 10.27 4.45 7.49
N ASN A 78 9.90 4.20 8.74
CA ASN A 78 8.63 3.61 9.17
C ASN A 78 8.31 2.27 8.47
N HIS A 79 9.37 1.49 8.17
CA HIS A 79 9.31 0.13 7.64
C HIS A 79 8.52 -0.03 6.34
N CYS A 80 8.70 0.88 5.38
CA CYS A 80 7.93 0.88 4.13
C CYS A 80 8.84 1.15 2.91
N GLY A 81 8.55 0.50 1.79
CA GLY A 81 9.17 0.80 0.49
C GLY A 81 8.92 2.22 0.00
N GLY A 82 7.86 2.86 0.47
CA GLY A 82 7.57 4.27 0.20
C GLY A 82 7.19 4.54 -1.26
N ILE A 83 6.30 3.73 -1.80
CA ILE A 83 5.71 3.96 -3.13
C ILE A 83 4.26 4.40 -2.98
N VAL A 84 3.94 5.53 -3.61
CA VAL A 84 2.57 6.03 -3.80
C VAL A 84 2.23 5.90 -5.27
N SER A 85 1.25 5.05 -5.58
CA SER A 85 0.85 4.81 -6.97
C SER A 85 0.24 6.07 -7.60
N GLU A 86 0.32 6.18 -8.93
CA GLU A 86 -0.26 7.29 -9.67
C GLU A 86 -1.76 7.46 -9.40
N SER A 87 -2.50 6.37 -9.29
CA SER A 87 -3.93 6.39 -8.96
C SER A 87 -4.20 6.93 -7.55
N LEU A 88 -3.29 6.69 -6.59
CA LEU A 88 -3.41 7.23 -5.24
C LEU A 88 -3.03 8.70 -5.21
N VAL A 89 -1.97 9.12 -5.90
CA VAL A 89 -1.59 10.55 -6.02
C VAL A 89 -2.77 11.37 -6.55
N GLN A 90 -3.44 10.89 -7.61
CA GLN A 90 -4.61 11.55 -8.16
C GLN A 90 -5.78 11.61 -7.17
N ARG A 91 -6.05 10.53 -6.45
CA ARG A 91 -7.13 10.48 -5.43
C ARG A 91 -6.85 11.43 -4.28
N LEU A 92 -5.61 11.48 -3.77
CA LEU A 92 -5.23 12.41 -2.73
C LEU A 92 -5.44 13.86 -3.19
N ALA A 93 -5.05 14.19 -4.42
CA ALA A 93 -5.24 15.52 -5.00
C ALA A 93 -6.73 15.91 -5.08
N THR A 94 -7.64 14.98 -5.42
CA THR A 94 -9.09 15.24 -5.43
C THR A 94 -9.67 15.49 -4.04
N GLU A 95 -8.98 15.05 -2.98
CA GLU A 95 -9.35 15.34 -1.58
C GLU A 95 -8.72 16.65 -1.05
N GLY A 96 -7.93 17.34 -1.86
CA GLY A 96 -7.18 18.52 -1.43
C GLY A 96 -5.82 18.19 -0.80
N ILE A 97 -5.35 16.95 -0.91
CA ILE A 97 -4.04 16.50 -0.41
C ILE A 97 -3.08 16.44 -1.60
N ALA A 98 -2.39 17.55 -1.87
CA ALA A 98 -1.33 17.61 -2.86
C ALA A 98 0.00 17.18 -2.20
N LEU A 99 0.74 16.28 -2.86
CA LEU A 99 2.07 15.88 -2.35
C LEU A 99 3.07 17.00 -2.65
N PRO A 100 3.71 17.62 -1.64
CA PRO A 100 4.70 18.66 -1.84
C PRO A 100 6.00 18.08 -2.44
N ASP A 101 6.75 18.93 -3.12
CA ASP A 101 8.03 18.56 -3.76
C ASP A 101 9.09 18.10 -2.75
N ASP A 102 9.04 18.60 -1.51
CA ASP A 102 9.93 18.22 -0.42
C ASP A 102 9.58 16.85 0.23
N VAL A 103 8.36 16.35 0.02
CA VAL A 103 7.94 14.99 0.42
C VAL A 103 8.29 13.97 -0.66
N VAL A 104 8.20 14.35 -1.94
CA VAL A 104 8.48 13.45 -3.07
C VAL A 104 9.98 13.36 -3.32
N GLN A 105 10.57 12.21 -3.03
CA GLN A 105 12.00 11.97 -3.23
C GLN A 105 12.35 11.77 -4.71
N ARG A 106 11.44 11.15 -5.47
CA ARG A 106 11.56 10.92 -6.91
C ARG A 106 10.23 10.55 -7.55
N GLY A 107 10.01 11.03 -8.77
CA GLY A 107 9.00 10.48 -9.67
C GLY A 107 9.55 9.23 -10.38
N ILE A 108 8.79 8.15 -10.39
CA ILE A 108 9.12 6.91 -11.10
C ILE A 108 8.39 6.94 -12.46
N GLU A 109 9.15 6.80 -13.54
CA GLU A 109 8.65 6.91 -14.92
C GLU A 109 8.58 5.57 -15.64
N SER A 110 9.26 4.54 -15.11
CA SER A 110 9.27 3.21 -15.68
C SER A 110 9.54 2.13 -14.62
N TYR A 111 9.30 0.89 -14.99
CA TYR A 111 9.76 -0.30 -14.27
C TYR A 111 10.75 -1.07 -15.14
N THR A 112 11.91 -1.41 -14.60
CA THR A 112 12.82 -2.36 -15.24
C THR A 112 12.62 -3.73 -14.59
N LEU A 113 12.07 -4.66 -15.35
CA LEU A 113 11.83 -6.03 -14.90
C LEU A 113 13.07 -6.87 -15.17
N HIS A 114 13.65 -7.45 -14.12
CA HIS A 114 14.80 -8.34 -14.17
C HIS A 114 14.39 -9.80 -13.97
N MET A 115 14.84 -10.66 -14.86
CA MET A 115 14.74 -12.12 -14.77
C MET A 115 16.10 -12.73 -15.19
N ASP A 116 16.35 -14.00 -14.83
CA ASP A 116 17.55 -14.74 -15.24
C ASP A 116 17.69 -14.95 -16.76
N VAL A 117 16.66 -14.60 -17.53
CA VAL A 117 16.58 -14.71 -19.00
C VAL A 117 16.74 -13.36 -19.69
N GLY A 118 16.93 -12.27 -18.95
CA GLY A 118 17.12 -10.91 -19.44
C GLY A 118 16.28 -9.88 -18.68
N ASP A 119 16.32 -8.64 -19.17
CA ASP A 119 15.62 -7.50 -18.60
C ASP A 119 14.77 -6.77 -19.66
N VAL A 120 13.74 -6.07 -19.19
CA VAL A 120 12.90 -5.22 -20.03
C VAL A 120 12.43 -4.01 -19.24
N GLU A 121 12.54 -2.84 -19.85
CA GLU A 121 11.95 -1.61 -19.32
C GLU A 121 10.51 -1.49 -19.78
N ILE A 122 9.62 -1.17 -18.82
CA ILE A 122 8.18 -0.94 -19.05
C ILE A 122 7.93 0.51 -18.71
N ALA A 123 7.70 1.33 -19.74
CA ALA A 123 7.33 2.72 -19.56
C ALA A 123 5.94 2.87 -18.96
N THR A 124 5.67 4.00 -18.31
CA THR A 124 4.32 4.30 -17.80
C THR A 124 3.30 4.22 -18.95
N PRO A 125 2.17 3.54 -18.78
CA PRO A 125 1.16 3.37 -19.84
C PRO A 125 0.59 4.69 -20.37
N LEU A 126 0.55 5.70 -19.50
CA LEU A 126 0.16 7.07 -19.83
C LEU A 126 1.28 7.99 -19.33
N HIS A 127 2.06 8.55 -20.23
CA HIS A 127 3.24 9.39 -19.93
C HIS A 127 3.02 10.52 -18.92
N GLU A 128 1.78 10.84 -18.60
CA GLU A 128 1.37 11.87 -17.63
C GLU A 128 1.26 11.35 -16.19
N ARG A 129 1.28 10.05 -15.97
CA ARG A 129 1.07 9.45 -14.65
C ARG A 129 2.39 8.96 -14.07
N ARG A 130 2.80 9.56 -12.96
CA ARG A 130 4.05 9.22 -12.27
C ARG A 130 3.76 8.66 -10.90
N ILE A 131 4.47 7.60 -10.56
CA ILE A 131 4.50 7.05 -9.21
C ILE A 131 5.44 7.91 -8.38
N ALA A 132 5.02 8.28 -7.16
CA ALA A 132 5.88 9.01 -6.23
C ALA A 132 6.63 8.04 -5.31
N ALA A 133 7.95 8.14 -5.28
CA ALA A 133 8.78 7.52 -4.26
C ALA A 133 8.95 8.51 -3.10
N ILE A 134 8.67 8.06 -1.87
CA ILE A 134 8.67 8.88 -0.65
C ILE A 134 9.41 8.17 0.47
N TYR A 135 9.78 8.93 1.50
CA TYR A 135 10.04 8.37 2.84
C TYR A 135 8.84 8.61 3.74
N ARG A 136 8.40 7.58 4.45
CA ARG A 136 7.33 7.73 5.43
C ARG A 136 7.77 8.53 6.65
N GLY A 137 9.02 8.36 7.09
CA GLY A 137 9.70 9.22 8.05
C GLY A 137 10.73 10.12 7.35
N ASN A 138 11.78 10.52 8.07
CA ASN A 138 12.76 11.51 7.60
C ASN A 138 14.00 10.91 6.90
N GLY A 139 13.81 9.78 6.26
CA GLY A 139 14.82 9.11 5.44
C GLY A 139 15.71 8.10 6.18
N PRO A 140 16.74 7.56 5.49
CA PRO A 140 17.65 6.55 6.02
C PRO A 140 18.50 7.06 7.18
N ARG A 141 19.12 6.11 7.92
CA ARG A 141 20.13 6.44 8.94
C ARG A 141 21.29 7.17 8.28
N ASN A 142 21.84 8.15 8.99
CA ASN A 142 22.97 8.99 8.51
C ASN A 142 22.67 9.82 7.24
N SER A 143 21.39 9.93 6.82
CA SER A 143 21.06 10.90 5.79
C SER A 143 21.34 12.32 6.31
N GLU A 144 21.85 13.21 5.44
CA GLU A 144 21.98 14.61 5.79
C GLU A 144 20.59 15.22 6.03
N PRO A 145 20.50 16.32 6.79
CA PRO A 145 19.28 17.09 6.86
C PRO A 145 18.90 17.47 5.42
N LEU A 146 17.94 16.79 4.87
CA LEU A 146 17.28 17.24 3.67
C LEU A 146 16.22 18.24 4.13
N ASP A 147 15.98 19.28 3.34
CA ASP A 147 14.81 20.16 3.48
C ASP A 147 13.52 19.39 3.12
N THR A 148 13.51 18.09 3.36
CA THR A 148 12.45 17.17 3.00
C THR A 148 11.63 16.79 4.23
N HIS A 149 10.34 16.95 4.12
CA HIS A 149 9.40 16.50 5.14
C HIS A 149 9.09 15.03 4.96
N SER A 150 8.84 14.34 6.07
CA SER A 150 8.34 12.97 6.02
C SER A 150 6.89 12.94 5.50
N PHE A 151 6.54 11.92 4.74
CA PHE A 151 5.16 11.73 4.28
C PHE A 151 4.17 11.57 5.44
N ASP A 152 4.53 10.79 6.47
CA ASP A 152 3.69 10.60 7.65
C ASP A 152 3.56 11.91 8.44
N GLY A 153 4.65 12.68 8.58
CA GLY A 153 4.63 14.00 9.21
C GLY A 153 3.78 15.01 8.45
N TYR A 154 3.86 15.01 7.14
CA TYR A 154 3.01 15.84 6.28
C TYR A 154 1.51 15.53 6.47
N LEU A 155 1.13 14.25 6.43
CA LEU A 155 -0.26 13.85 6.66
C LEU A 155 -0.74 14.19 8.08
N GLN A 156 0.15 14.04 9.07
CA GLN A 156 -0.13 14.41 10.46
C GLN A 156 -0.38 15.91 10.59
N GLN A 157 0.44 16.74 9.93
CA GLN A 157 0.25 18.18 9.92
C GLN A 157 -1.09 18.58 9.30
N LEU A 158 -1.48 17.94 8.18
CA LEU A 158 -2.80 18.18 7.58
C LEU A 158 -3.95 17.88 8.56
N ALA A 159 -3.82 16.82 9.36
CA ALA A 159 -4.83 16.51 10.39
C ALA A 159 -4.86 17.56 11.50
N TYR A 160 -3.71 18.09 11.91
CA TYR A 160 -3.63 19.17 12.90
C TYR A 160 -4.17 20.50 12.37
N ASP A 161 -3.86 20.83 11.12
CA ASP A 161 -4.38 22.04 10.47
C ASP A 161 -5.90 22.01 10.32
N GLN A 162 -6.48 20.78 10.24
CA GLN A 162 -7.93 20.57 10.22
C GLN A 162 -8.56 20.61 11.62
N GLY A 163 -7.76 20.63 12.71
CA GLY A 163 -8.26 20.75 14.09
C GLY A 163 -8.01 19.54 15.00
N ALA A 164 -7.29 18.51 14.56
CA ALA A 164 -6.94 17.39 15.44
C ALA A 164 -5.93 17.82 16.52
N THR A 165 -6.13 17.37 17.76
CA THR A 165 -5.24 17.63 18.90
C THR A 165 -4.16 16.56 19.00
N ALA A 166 -2.89 16.99 19.04
CA ALA A 166 -1.75 16.10 19.21
C ALA A 166 -1.69 15.50 20.60
N MET A 167 -1.62 14.16 20.69
CA MET A 167 -1.43 13.42 21.93
C MET A 167 -0.14 12.58 21.85
N PRO A 168 1.03 13.10 22.29
CA PRO A 168 2.32 12.40 22.19
C PRO A 168 2.44 11.29 23.26
N LYS A 169 1.47 10.37 23.32
CA LYS A 169 1.36 9.33 24.34
C LYS A 169 1.23 7.96 23.68
N LEU A 170 1.80 6.95 24.35
CA LEU A 170 1.66 5.55 23.96
C LEU A 170 0.39 4.96 24.61
N VAL A 171 -0.60 4.65 23.81
CA VAL A 171 -1.78 3.90 24.23
C VAL A 171 -1.41 2.44 24.46
N THR A 172 -1.74 1.92 25.63
CA THR A 172 -1.43 0.54 26.06
C THR A 172 -2.66 -0.34 26.14
N ASN A 173 -3.82 0.25 26.40
CA ASN A 173 -5.07 -0.47 26.52
C ASN A 173 -6.27 0.35 26.01
N VAL A 174 -7.30 -0.36 25.58
CA VAL A 174 -8.59 0.22 25.16
C VAL A 174 -9.68 -0.72 25.63
N THR A 175 -10.62 -0.22 26.41
CA THR A 175 -11.74 -0.99 26.96
C THR A 175 -13.06 -0.34 26.63
N ASN A 176 -14.13 -1.13 26.56
CA ASN A 176 -15.50 -0.66 26.35
C ASN A 176 -16.30 -0.99 27.62
N ASP A 177 -16.89 0.02 28.25
CA ASP A 177 -17.77 -0.17 29.44
C ASP A 177 -19.27 -0.24 29.06
N GLY A 178 -19.58 -0.16 27.76
CA GLY A 178 -20.94 -0.17 27.22
C GLY A 178 -21.46 1.22 26.87
N GLU A 179 -21.04 2.26 27.56
CA GLU A 179 -21.45 3.65 27.31
C GLU A 179 -20.39 4.43 26.55
N GLN A 180 -19.11 4.23 26.91
CA GLN A 180 -17.96 4.90 26.32
C GLN A 180 -16.78 3.94 26.12
N MET A 181 -15.81 4.40 25.36
CA MET A 181 -14.53 3.73 25.17
C MET A 181 -13.48 4.39 26.05
N ARG A 182 -12.81 3.63 26.90
CA ARG A 182 -11.68 4.12 27.70
C ARG A 182 -10.36 3.81 27.03
N VAL A 183 -9.53 4.84 26.89
CA VAL A 183 -8.14 4.75 26.39
C VAL A 183 -7.20 4.95 27.57
N GLU A 184 -6.26 4.02 27.76
CA GLU A 184 -5.24 4.06 28.80
C GLU A 184 -3.85 4.17 28.17
N CYS A 185 -3.02 5.05 28.73
CA CYS A 185 -1.67 5.33 28.24
C CYS A 185 -0.59 4.77 29.18
N ALA A 186 0.61 4.60 28.64
CA ALA A 186 1.77 4.08 29.38
C ALA A 186 2.21 4.98 30.55
N ASP A 187 1.88 6.26 30.54
CA ASP A 187 2.12 7.22 31.62
C ASP A 187 1.09 7.15 32.78
N GLY A 188 0.14 6.21 32.71
CA GLY A 188 -0.94 6.03 33.68
C GLY A 188 -2.14 6.93 33.43
N SER A 189 -2.09 7.85 32.46
CA SER A 189 -3.26 8.67 32.11
C SER A 189 -4.32 7.86 31.38
N SER A 190 -5.59 8.22 31.59
CA SER A 190 -6.72 7.64 30.88
C SER A 190 -7.75 8.71 30.50
N ALA A 191 -8.53 8.43 29.46
CA ALA A 191 -9.61 9.29 29.02
C ALA A 191 -10.71 8.49 28.33
N ASP A 192 -11.94 9.00 28.38
CA ASP A 192 -13.12 8.37 27.79
C ASP A 192 -13.51 9.06 26.48
N TYR A 193 -14.01 8.27 25.52
CA TYR A 193 -14.29 8.66 24.15
C TYR A 193 -15.58 8.05 23.62
N ASP A 194 -16.25 8.75 22.72
CA ASP A 194 -17.42 8.27 22.01
C ASP A 194 -17.07 7.32 20.87
N LEU A 195 -15.86 7.45 20.33
CA LEU A 195 -15.31 6.58 19.29
C LEU A 195 -13.80 6.40 19.47
N VAL A 196 -13.33 5.17 19.35
CA VAL A 196 -11.91 4.85 19.26
C VAL A 196 -11.59 4.24 17.89
N VAL A 197 -10.55 4.76 17.26
CA VAL A 197 -10.06 4.32 15.94
C VAL A 197 -8.66 3.75 16.10
N ILE A 198 -8.49 2.47 15.79
CA ILE A 198 -7.19 1.79 15.86
C ILE A 198 -6.51 1.88 14.50
N ALA A 199 -5.42 2.64 14.45
CA ALA A 199 -4.60 2.90 13.26
C ALA A 199 -3.11 2.59 13.49
N THR A 200 -2.80 1.69 14.43
CA THR A 200 -1.45 1.41 14.93
C THR A 200 -0.58 0.55 14.01
N GLY A 201 -1.14 0.09 12.88
CA GLY A 201 -0.48 -0.91 12.04
C GLY A 201 -0.42 -2.29 12.69
N VAL A 202 0.35 -3.22 12.13
CA VAL A 202 0.39 -4.63 12.58
C VAL A 202 1.41 -4.93 13.67
N ASN A 203 2.32 -4.02 13.95
CA ASN A 203 3.42 -4.25 14.91
C ASN A 203 3.06 -3.80 16.34
N SER A 204 1.87 -3.27 16.57
CA SER A 204 1.44 -2.78 17.88
C SER A 204 1.07 -3.93 18.83
N ARG A 205 1.48 -3.80 20.09
CA ARG A 205 1.04 -4.72 21.16
C ARG A 205 -0.45 -4.60 21.47
N LEU A 206 -1.04 -3.43 21.22
CA LEU A 206 -2.46 -3.16 21.43
C LEU A 206 -3.36 -4.13 20.65
N ILE A 207 -2.95 -4.57 19.44
CA ILE A 207 -3.68 -5.57 18.63
C ILE A 207 -3.89 -6.88 19.41
N LYS A 208 -2.86 -7.32 20.17
CA LYS A 208 -2.95 -8.55 20.99
C LYS A 208 -3.87 -8.36 22.19
N THR A 209 -3.85 -7.17 22.81
CA THR A 209 -4.73 -6.84 23.93
C THR A 209 -6.20 -6.84 23.47
N LEU A 210 -6.49 -6.23 22.33
CA LEU A 210 -7.83 -6.22 21.73
C LEU A 210 -8.33 -7.64 21.40
N GLN A 211 -7.48 -8.53 20.95
CA GLN A 211 -7.84 -9.94 20.70
C GLN A 211 -8.32 -10.65 21.95
N GLY A 212 -7.74 -10.34 23.12
CA GLY A 212 -8.16 -10.90 24.40
C GLY A 212 -9.49 -10.34 24.92
N GLN A 213 -9.93 -9.17 24.44
CA GLN A 213 -11.12 -8.47 24.92
C GLN A 213 -12.33 -8.61 24.00
N LEU A 214 -12.11 -8.75 22.69
CA LEU A 214 -13.16 -8.87 21.69
C LEU A 214 -13.29 -10.33 21.23
N SER A 215 -14.32 -11.02 21.71
CA SER A 215 -14.50 -12.48 21.50
C SER A 215 -14.55 -12.92 20.03
N GLU A 216 -14.97 -12.04 19.13
CA GLU A 216 -15.08 -12.35 17.68
C GLU A 216 -13.91 -11.80 16.85
N TYR A 217 -13.00 -11.04 17.46
CA TYR A 217 -11.92 -10.39 16.74
C TYR A 217 -10.76 -11.35 16.46
N SER A 218 -10.46 -11.55 15.18
CA SER A 218 -9.24 -12.20 14.70
C SER A 218 -8.30 -11.14 14.13
N PRO A 219 -7.09 -10.96 14.66
CA PRO A 219 -6.13 -9.99 14.16
C PRO A 219 -5.65 -10.35 12.74
N PRO A 220 -5.03 -9.40 12.02
CA PRO A 220 -4.42 -9.68 10.73
C PRO A 220 -3.33 -10.76 10.86
N GLU A 221 -3.27 -11.68 9.88
CA GLU A 221 -2.08 -12.54 9.72
C GLU A 221 -0.99 -11.79 8.97
N VAL A 222 0.26 -12.03 9.34
CA VAL A 222 1.41 -11.28 8.83
C VAL A 222 2.54 -12.21 8.42
N THR A 223 3.34 -11.77 7.43
CA THR A 223 4.62 -12.37 7.08
C THR A 223 5.75 -11.37 7.29
N LYS A 224 6.97 -11.88 7.46
CA LYS A 224 8.18 -11.07 7.63
C LYS A 224 8.78 -10.77 6.26
N THR A 225 9.08 -9.49 6.02
CA THR A 225 9.74 -9.00 4.80
C THR A 225 11.09 -8.40 5.16
N PHE A 226 11.84 -7.92 4.17
CA PHE A 226 13.11 -7.23 4.37
C PHE A 226 13.15 -5.93 3.61
N ILE A 227 13.65 -4.87 4.26
CA ILE A 227 13.92 -3.57 3.65
C ILE A 227 15.30 -3.10 4.07
N CYS A 228 16.10 -2.60 3.13
CA CYS A 228 17.35 -1.91 3.43
C CYS A 228 17.56 -0.72 2.50
N GLU A 229 18.49 0.17 2.90
CA GLU A 229 18.83 1.39 2.20
C GLU A 229 20.31 1.40 1.81
N PHE A 230 20.60 1.75 0.55
CA PHE A 230 21.93 1.95 0.03
C PHE A 230 22.18 3.41 -0.27
N HIS A 231 23.31 3.96 0.15
CA HIS A 231 23.74 5.29 -0.26
C HIS A 231 24.58 5.19 -1.52
N LEU A 232 24.11 5.72 -2.64
CA LEU A 232 24.84 5.73 -3.90
C LEU A 232 25.15 7.14 -4.41
N GLY A 233 24.40 8.14 -3.98
CA GLY A 233 24.43 9.51 -4.52
C GLY A 233 23.60 9.68 -5.80
N LYS A 234 23.04 10.89 -5.99
CA LYS A 234 22.08 11.21 -7.06
C LYS A 234 22.61 10.88 -8.47
N GLU A 235 23.87 11.25 -8.74
CA GLU A 235 24.47 11.07 -10.07
C GLU A 235 24.64 9.61 -10.42
N LEU A 236 25.11 8.80 -9.47
CA LEU A 236 25.31 7.37 -9.69
C LEU A 236 23.98 6.64 -9.86
N ILE A 237 22.97 6.99 -9.06
CA ILE A 237 21.61 6.48 -9.21
C ILE A 237 21.04 6.84 -10.60
N ARG A 238 21.22 8.09 -11.05
CA ARG A 238 20.77 8.52 -12.37
C ARG A 238 21.43 7.71 -13.50
N LYS A 239 22.73 7.43 -13.35
CA LYS A 239 23.51 6.69 -14.36
C LYS A 239 23.18 5.19 -14.37
N THR A 240 22.93 4.57 -13.22
CA THR A 240 22.78 3.10 -13.10
C THR A 240 21.31 2.65 -13.13
N LEU A 241 20.42 3.34 -12.45
CA LEU A 241 19.00 2.98 -12.29
C LEU A 241 18.06 3.90 -13.08
N GLY A 242 18.51 5.10 -13.45
CA GLY A 242 17.67 6.07 -14.14
C GLY A 242 16.44 6.50 -13.32
N PRO A 243 15.32 6.83 -13.97
CA PRO A 243 14.03 7.14 -13.33
C PRO A 243 13.18 5.88 -13.09
N SER A 244 13.78 4.70 -13.21
CA SER A 244 13.10 3.41 -13.16
C SER A 244 13.12 2.79 -11.76
N MET A 245 12.03 2.14 -11.38
CA MET A 245 12.06 1.17 -10.29
C MET A 245 12.43 -0.20 -10.85
N HIS A 246 13.46 -0.84 -10.28
CA HIS A 246 13.94 -2.13 -10.74
C HIS A 246 13.25 -3.25 -9.96
N VAL A 247 12.50 -4.09 -10.65
CA VAL A 247 11.73 -5.20 -10.07
C VAL A 247 12.37 -6.52 -10.48
N PHE A 248 12.54 -7.42 -9.53
CA PHE A 248 13.17 -8.72 -9.71
C PHE A 248 12.15 -9.84 -9.54
N LEU A 249 11.99 -10.66 -10.58
CA LEU A 249 11.24 -11.90 -10.58
C LEU A 249 12.22 -13.07 -10.78
N LEU A 250 12.94 -13.43 -9.71
CA LEU A 250 13.97 -14.48 -9.71
C LEU A 250 13.40 -15.78 -9.16
N ASP A 251 13.92 -16.91 -9.62
CA ASP A 251 13.57 -18.24 -9.10
C ASP A 251 14.27 -18.51 -7.75
N ILE A 252 13.83 -17.76 -6.73
CA ILE A 252 14.28 -17.90 -5.35
C ILE A 252 13.09 -18.35 -4.50
N PRO A 253 13.15 -19.51 -3.85
CA PRO A 253 12.07 -20.01 -3.01
C PRO A 253 11.63 -18.99 -1.96
N ARG A 254 10.32 -18.84 -1.75
CA ARG A 254 9.67 -17.90 -0.82
C ARG A 254 9.77 -16.42 -1.20
N LEU A 255 10.50 -16.06 -2.26
CA LEU A 255 10.53 -14.69 -2.78
C LEU A 255 9.40 -14.51 -3.80
N GLU A 256 8.44 -13.62 -3.53
CA GLU A 256 7.41 -13.24 -4.50
C GLU A 256 7.98 -12.24 -5.51
N PHE A 257 8.62 -11.20 -5.03
CA PHE A 257 9.38 -10.25 -5.82
C PHE A 257 10.27 -9.37 -4.94
N ALA A 258 11.25 -8.72 -5.55
CA ALA A 258 12.04 -7.67 -4.92
C ALA A 258 12.01 -6.40 -5.76
N ALA A 259 12.28 -5.25 -5.13
CA ALA A 259 12.34 -3.98 -5.83
C ALA A 259 13.46 -3.09 -5.30
N LEU A 260 14.27 -2.51 -6.22
CA LEU A 260 15.16 -1.40 -5.95
C LEU A 260 14.46 -0.10 -6.35
N ILE A 261 14.29 0.79 -5.40
CA ILE A 261 13.50 2.03 -5.54
C ILE A 261 14.44 3.22 -5.36
N PRO A 262 14.73 4.00 -6.42
CA PRO A 262 15.59 5.16 -6.30
C PRO A 262 14.89 6.30 -5.55
N LYS A 263 15.60 6.93 -4.58
CA LYS A 263 15.11 8.04 -3.75
C LYS A 263 16.24 9.02 -3.45
N GLY A 264 16.25 10.18 -4.09
CA GLY A 264 17.28 11.19 -3.82
C GLY A 264 18.71 10.62 -3.96
N ASN A 265 19.48 10.59 -2.86
CA ASN A 265 20.83 10.02 -2.77
C ASN A 265 20.85 8.51 -2.46
N TYR A 266 19.69 7.91 -2.19
CA TYR A 266 19.58 6.54 -1.69
C TYR A 266 18.77 5.66 -2.63
N VAL A 267 18.95 4.36 -2.44
CA VAL A 267 18.13 3.32 -3.07
C VAL A 267 17.57 2.42 -1.99
N THR A 268 16.25 2.35 -1.92
CA THR A 268 15.54 1.41 -1.04
C THR A 268 15.43 0.07 -1.73
N LEU A 269 15.88 -0.99 -1.10
CA LEU A 269 15.60 -2.37 -1.50
C LEU A 269 14.48 -2.93 -0.63
N CYS A 270 13.46 -3.51 -1.25
CA CYS A 270 12.39 -4.26 -0.59
C CYS A 270 12.36 -5.68 -1.13
N LEU A 271 12.38 -6.68 -0.24
CA LEU A 271 12.08 -8.08 -0.56
C LEU A 271 10.72 -8.44 0.03
N LEU A 272 9.84 -8.93 -0.81
CA LEU A 272 8.46 -9.31 -0.46
C LEU A 272 8.26 -10.79 -0.75
N GLY A 273 7.71 -11.51 0.20
CA GLY A 273 7.52 -12.95 0.09
C GLY A 273 7.12 -13.58 1.42
N ASP A 274 7.42 -14.84 1.60
CA ASP A 274 7.07 -15.60 2.80
C ASP A 274 8.31 -15.75 3.70
N ASP A 275 8.21 -15.17 4.90
CA ASP A 275 9.23 -15.24 5.97
C ASP A 275 10.67 -15.04 5.48
N ILE A 276 10.97 -13.85 4.96
CA ILE A 276 12.31 -13.49 4.45
C ILE A 276 13.34 -13.59 5.55
N ASP A 277 14.41 -14.38 5.31
CA ASP A 277 15.53 -14.64 6.23
C ASP A 277 16.88 -14.30 5.59
N ASP A 278 17.95 -14.40 6.39
CA ASP A 278 19.32 -14.06 5.97
C ASP A 278 19.80 -14.94 4.81
N LYS A 279 19.40 -16.23 4.78
CA LYS A 279 19.77 -17.17 3.73
C LYS A 279 19.16 -16.79 2.39
N LEU A 280 17.87 -16.39 2.39
CA LEU A 280 17.20 -15.90 1.19
C LEU A 280 17.83 -14.59 0.70
N MET A 281 18.18 -13.70 1.62
CA MET A 281 18.87 -12.44 1.28
C MET A 281 20.24 -12.69 0.67
N GLU A 282 21.04 -13.61 1.21
CA GLU A 282 22.35 -13.99 0.67
C GLU A 282 22.20 -14.52 -0.76
N GLN A 283 21.21 -15.40 -0.99
CA GLN A 283 20.90 -15.91 -2.33
C GLN A 283 20.51 -14.78 -3.28
N PHE A 284 19.64 -13.84 -2.84
CA PHE A 284 19.24 -12.69 -3.63
C PHE A 284 20.43 -11.80 -3.99
N PHE A 285 21.24 -11.42 -3.02
CA PHE A 285 22.41 -10.57 -3.26
C PHE A 285 23.51 -11.25 -4.10
N SER A 286 23.52 -12.57 -4.14
CA SER A 286 24.47 -13.34 -4.98
C SER A 286 24.08 -13.34 -6.45
N SER A 287 22.80 -13.02 -6.78
CA SER A 287 22.25 -13.08 -8.13
C SER A 287 22.92 -12.05 -9.06
N PRO A 288 23.36 -12.44 -10.27
CA PRO A 288 23.96 -11.52 -11.23
C PRO A 288 23.05 -10.35 -11.60
N GLU A 289 21.76 -10.61 -11.72
CA GLU A 289 20.72 -9.61 -12.07
C GLU A 289 20.72 -8.47 -11.05
N VAL A 290 20.86 -8.79 -9.77
CA VAL A 290 20.91 -7.81 -8.67
C VAL A 290 22.23 -7.05 -8.71
N LYS A 291 23.35 -7.77 -8.83
CA LYS A 291 24.70 -7.17 -8.86
C LYS A 291 24.85 -6.18 -10.01
N ASN A 292 24.28 -6.50 -11.19
CA ASN A 292 24.35 -5.64 -12.37
C ASN A 292 23.62 -4.29 -12.21
N CYS A 293 22.77 -4.14 -11.18
CA CYS A 293 22.14 -2.86 -10.85
C CYS A 293 23.06 -1.94 -10.03
N PHE A 294 24.23 -2.45 -9.57
CA PHE A 294 25.17 -1.69 -8.79
C PHE A 294 26.48 -1.43 -9.56
N PRO A 295 27.18 -0.31 -9.29
CA PRO A 295 28.40 0.05 -9.98
C PRO A 295 29.46 -1.06 -9.92
N GLY A 296 29.99 -1.46 -11.07
CA GLY A 296 31.01 -2.51 -11.15
C GLY A 296 30.54 -3.89 -10.68
N GLY A 297 29.22 -4.10 -10.51
CA GLY A 297 28.65 -5.36 -10.02
C GLY A 297 28.91 -5.60 -8.51
N VAL A 298 29.32 -4.59 -7.77
CA VAL A 298 29.61 -4.67 -6.34
C VAL A 298 28.50 -4.00 -5.55
N ILE A 299 27.83 -4.78 -4.72
CA ILE A 299 26.77 -4.27 -3.83
C ILE A 299 27.44 -3.61 -2.63
N PRO A 300 27.24 -2.29 -2.39
CA PRO A 300 27.81 -1.61 -1.25
C PRO A 300 27.14 -2.05 0.06
N PRO A 301 27.77 -1.83 1.21
CA PRO A 301 27.12 -2.05 2.49
C PRO A 301 25.87 -1.17 2.61
N HIS A 302 24.76 -1.73 3.11
CA HIS A 302 23.55 -0.96 3.38
C HIS A 302 23.72 -0.10 4.64
N VAL A 303 23.19 1.10 4.62
CA VAL A 303 23.29 2.07 5.73
C VAL A 303 22.37 1.73 6.90
N CYS A 304 21.24 1.10 6.60
CA CYS A 304 20.32 0.55 7.59
C CYS A 304 19.43 -0.52 6.96
N HIS A 305 18.86 -1.37 7.81
CA HIS A 305 17.88 -2.39 7.40
C HIS A 305 16.84 -2.64 8.48
N CYS A 306 15.74 -3.28 8.10
CA CYS A 306 14.71 -3.75 9.00
C CYS A 306 13.96 -4.96 8.40
N TYR A 307 13.28 -5.69 9.28
CA TYR A 307 12.38 -6.79 8.92
C TYR A 307 10.94 -6.44 9.29
N PRO A 308 10.25 -5.64 8.47
CA PRO A 308 8.87 -5.31 8.76
C PRO A 308 7.96 -6.50 8.55
N ARG A 309 6.84 -6.49 9.28
CA ARG A 309 5.74 -7.42 9.03
C ARG A 309 4.70 -6.73 8.19
N ILE A 310 4.19 -7.46 7.22
CA ILE A 310 3.10 -7.00 6.34
C ILE A 310 1.95 -8.01 6.38
N ASN A 311 0.73 -7.52 6.15
CA ASN A 311 -0.46 -8.36 6.18
C ASN A 311 -0.53 -9.28 4.97
N ILE A 312 -0.85 -10.56 5.24
CA ILE A 312 -1.22 -11.57 4.25
C ILE A 312 -2.68 -11.99 4.38
N GLN A 313 -3.34 -11.61 5.49
CA GLN A 313 -4.77 -11.78 5.73
C GLN A 313 -5.30 -10.62 6.57
N THR A 314 -6.51 -10.15 6.26
CA THR A 314 -7.17 -9.05 6.95
C THR A 314 -7.73 -9.44 8.31
N ALA A 315 -7.88 -8.48 9.23
CA ALA A 315 -8.59 -8.69 10.49
C ALA A 315 -10.07 -8.99 10.27
N LYS A 316 -10.69 -9.78 11.15
CA LYS A 316 -12.12 -10.17 11.07
C LYS A 316 -12.75 -10.24 12.47
N PRO A 317 -13.84 -9.45 12.73
CA PRO A 317 -14.21 -8.21 12.06
C PRO A 317 -13.22 -7.09 12.39
N SER A 318 -13.15 -6.02 11.59
CA SER A 318 -12.33 -4.84 11.87
C SER A 318 -13.13 -3.70 12.50
N TYR A 319 -14.14 -4.01 13.26
CA TYR A 319 -15.01 -3.05 13.93
C TYR A 319 -15.70 -3.67 15.16
N GLY A 320 -16.18 -2.82 16.04
CA GLY A 320 -17.03 -3.12 17.17
C GLY A 320 -17.93 -1.93 17.49
N ASP A 321 -18.61 -1.97 18.63
CA ASP A 321 -19.38 -0.85 19.13
C ASP A 321 -18.41 0.28 19.55
N ARG A 322 -18.56 1.47 18.99
CA ARG A 322 -17.69 2.63 19.24
C ARG A 322 -16.20 2.36 18.94
N LEU A 323 -15.91 1.36 18.12
CA LEU A 323 -14.55 0.93 17.79
C LEU A 323 -14.43 0.56 16.31
N VAL A 324 -13.40 1.07 15.64
CA VAL A 324 -13.06 0.67 14.28
C VAL A 324 -11.55 0.55 14.08
N MET A 325 -11.12 -0.49 13.35
CA MET A 325 -9.72 -0.71 12.98
C MET A 325 -9.54 -0.38 11.50
N ILE A 326 -8.55 0.44 11.19
CA ILE A 326 -8.29 0.93 9.83
C ILE A 326 -6.84 0.67 9.39
N GLY A 327 -6.61 0.66 8.08
CA GLY A 327 -5.29 0.37 7.50
C GLY A 327 -4.80 -1.02 7.92
N ASP A 328 -3.51 -1.14 8.17
CA ASP A 328 -2.87 -2.42 8.50
C ASP A 328 -3.33 -3.04 9.82
N SER A 329 -3.95 -2.27 10.72
CA SER A 329 -4.60 -2.81 11.93
C SER A 329 -5.91 -3.56 11.61
N GLY A 330 -6.52 -3.30 10.47
CA GLY A 330 -7.78 -3.87 10.03
C GLY A 330 -7.65 -4.57 8.68
N THR A 331 -7.81 -3.80 7.61
CA THR A 331 -7.87 -4.31 6.24
C THR A 331 -6.92 -3.57 5.33
N THR A 332 -6.02 -4.30 4.67
CA THR A 332 -5.07 -3.77 3.69
C THR A 332 -4.99 -4.68 2.47
N ARG A 333 -4.31 -4.21 1.41
CA ARG A 333 -4.03 -5.01 0.21
C ARG A 333 -2.82 -5.93 0.42
N LEU A 334 -2.91 -7.12 -0.15
CA LEU A 334 -1.85 -8.12 -0.14
C LEU A 334 -0.57 -7.56 -0.78
N PHE A 335 0.56 -7.60 -0.08
CA PHE A 335 1.92 -7.23 -0.47
C PHE A 335 2.15 -5.76 -0.90
N LYS A 336 1.14 -4.99 -1.28
CA LYS A 336 1.33 -3.66 -1.83
C LYS A 336 0.14 -2.73 -1.60
N ASP A 337 0.35 -1.43 -1.92
CA ASP A 337 -0.67 -0.39 -1.82
C ASP A 337 -1.26 -0.25 -0.40
N GLY A 338 -0.45 -0.46 0.65
CA GLY A 338 -0.86 -0.27 2.04
C GLY A 338 -1.30 1.18 2.32
N ILE A 339 -0.63 2.17 1.73
CA ILE A 339 -1.02 3.58 1.84
C ILE A 339 -2.38 3.82 1.17
N GLY A 340 -2.63 3.22 0.00
CA GLY A 340 -3.94 3.30 -0.66
C GLY A 340 -5.05 2.58 0.11
N ALA A 341 -4.74 1.47 0.78
CA ALA A 341 -5.68 0.81 1.68
C ALA A 341 -5.96 1.68 2.91
N SER A 342 -4.93 2.35 3.45
CA SER A 342 -5.07 3.34 4.53
C SER A 342 -6.03 4.46 4.14
N TYR A 343 -5.83 5.06 2.95
CA TYR A 343 -6.74 6.08 2.41
C TYR A 343 -8.19 5.57 2.32
N ARG A 344 -8.41 4.39 1.73
CA ARG A 344 -9.77 3.86 1.51
C ARG A 344 -10.48 3.53 2.83
N THR A 345 -9.80 2.88 3.76
CA THR A 345 -10.38 2.49 5.05
C THR A 345 -10.60 3.71 5.94
N ALA A 346 -9.66 4.64 6.00
CA ALA A 346 -9.78 5.90 6.74
C ALA A 346 -11.01 6.71 6.29
N LYS A 347 -11.12 6.95 4.97
CA LYS A 347 -12.25 7.72 4.41
C LYS A 347 -13.60 7.04 4.63
N ALA A 348 -13.67 5.71 4.47
CA ALA A 348 -14.91 4.96 4.68
C ALA A 348 -15.34 4.94 6.15
N ALA A 349 -14.40 4.76 7.08
CA ALA A 349 -14.68 4.79 8.51
C ALA A 349 -15.12 6.20 8.96
N ALA A 350 -14.42 7.25 8.52
CA ALA A 350 -14.80 8.64 8.80
C ALA A 350 -16.21 8.96 8.30
N ARG A 351 -16.50 8.58 7.04
CA ARG A 351 -17.85 8.76 6.48
C ARG A 351 -18.92 8.02 7.25
N THR A 352 -18.63 6.79 7.71
CA THR A 352 -19.59 6.03 8.52
C THR A 352 -19.86 6.75 9.84
N ALA A 353 -18.80 7.16 10.54
CA ALA A 353 -18.91 7.81 11.85
C ALA A 353 -19.73 9.13 11.78
N VAL A 354 -19.47 9.97 10.76
CA VAL A 354 -20.14 11.28 10.65
C VAL A 354 -21.59 11.15 10.17
N PHE A 355 -21.86 10.31 9.17
CA PHE A 355 -23.14 10.31 8.48
C PHE A 355 -24.09 9.17 8.87
N HIS A 356 -23.62 8.17 9.60
CA HIS A 356 -24.44 7.00 9.92
C HIS A 356 -24.44 6.66 11.41
N GLY A 357 -23.30 6.78 12.10
CA GLY A 357 -23.16 6.49 13.51
C GLY A 357 -21.90 5.67 13.83
N VAL A 358 -21.76 5.35 15.12
CA VAL A 358 -20.60 4.65 15.68
C VAL A 358 -20.95 3.30 16.29
N ALA A 359 -22.17 2.82 16.10
CA ALA A 359 -22.56 1.47 16.52
C ALA A 359 -21.87 0.40 15.67
N ALA A 360 -21.68 -0.79 16.21
CA ALA A 360 -21.17 -1.95 15.47
C ALA A 360 -21.99 -2.23 14.21
N GLU A 361 -23.31 -2.04 14.26
CA GLU A 361 -24.23 -2.20 13.13
C GLU A 361 -23.97 -1.20 12.01
N ASP A 362 -23.66 0.07 12.35
CA ASP A 362 -23.35 1.11 11.37
C ASP A 362 -22.05 0.77 10.62
N PHE A 363 -21.01 0.38 11.36
CA PHE A 363 -19.77 -0.08 10.74
C PHE A 363 -19.97 -1.37 9.93
N ARG A 364 -20.81 -2.31 10.40
CA ARG A 364 -21.16 -3.51 9.66
C ARG A 364 -21.81 -3.18 8.32
N LYS A 365 -22.71 -2.20 8.29
CA LYS A 365 -23.51 -1.82 7.13
C LYS A 365 -22.76 -0.93 6.14
N TYR A 366 -21.97 0.05 6.62
CA TYR A 366 -21.43 1.12 5.79
C TYR A 366 -19.89 1.08 5.62
N TYR A 367 -19.16 0.48 6.55
CA TYR A 367 -17.70 0.35 6.51
C TYR A 367 -17.25 -1.05 6.04
N TRP A 368 -17.82 -2.10 6.64
CA TRP A 368 -17.41 -3.49 6.39
C TRP A 368 -17.55 -3.98 4.94
N PRO A 369 -18.51 -3.52 4.13
CA PRO A 369 -18.58 -3.88 2.71
C PRO A 369 -17.32 -3.49 1.92
N LEU A 370 -16.67 -2.37 2.25
CA LEU A 370 -15.38 -2.00 1.66
C LEU A 370 -14.29 -3.01 2.07
N CYS A 371 -14.22 -3.36 3.35
CA CYS A 371 -13.25 -4.33 3.87
C CYS A 371 -13.41 -5.70 3.17
N LYS A 372 -14.64 -6.18 3.04
CA LYS A 372 -14.94 -7.42 2.30
C LYS A 372 -14.51 -7.35 0.84
N LYS A 373 -14.70 -6.21 0.18
CA LYS A 373 -14.27 -6.01 -1.20
C LYS A 373 -12.76 -6.12 -1.34
N VAL A 374 -12.00 -5.51 -0.41
CA VAL A 374 -10.53 -5.61 -0.38
C VAL A 374 -10.08 -7.03 -0.08
N ASP A 375 -10.71 -7.69 0.89
CA ASP A 375 -10.39 -9.09 1.25
C ASP A 375 -10.65 -10.04 0.08
N SER A 376 -11.79 -9.88 -0.61
CA SER A 376 -12.11 -10.67 -1.82
C SER A 376 -11.10 -10.43 -2.95
N ASP A 377 -10.64 -9.18 -3.13
CA ASP A 377 -9.60 -8.85 -4.10
C ASP A 377 -8.26 -9.49 -3.71
N ASN A 378 -7.93 -9.54 -2.42
CA ASN A 378 -6.74 -10.21 -1.91
C ASN A 378 -6.73 -11.71 -2.18
N GLN A 379 -7.89 -12.40 -2.15
CA GLN A 379 -7.97 -13.83 -2.52
C GLN A 379 -7.60 -14.04 -4.00
N ILE A 380 -8.05 -13.14 -4.88
CA ILE A 380 -7.63 -13.15 -6.28
C ILE A 380 -6.14 -12.80 -6.39
N GLY A 381 -5.66 -11.88 -5.56
CA GLY A 381 -4.23 -11.55 -5.46
C GLY A 381 -3.37 -12.77 -5.13
N LYS A 382 -3.78 -13.61 -4.17
CA LYS A 382 -3.09 -14.87 -3.85
C LYS A 382 -2.99 -15.79 -5.07
N LEU A 383 -4.06 -15.88 -5.87
CA LEU A 383 -4.06 -16.66 -7.12
C LEU A 383 -3.10 -16.05 -8.15
N VAL A 384 -3.09 -14.72 -8.32
CA VAL A 384 -2.19 -14.01 -9.24
C VAL A 384 -0.73 -14.27 -8.86
N PHE A 385 -0.37 -14.17 -7.57
CA PHE A 385 0.99 -14.49 -7.11
C PHE A 385 1.34 -15.96 -7.26
N ALA A 386 0.41 -16.89 -7.01
CA ALA A 386 0.65 -18.31 -7.25
C ALA A 386 0.95 -18.61 -8.74
N ILE A 387 0.24 -17.97 -9.67
CA ILE A 387 0.54 -18.04 -11.10
C ILE A 387 1.90 -17.40 -11.40
N GLY A 388 2.19 -16.25 -10.79
CA GLY A 388 3.49 -15.58 -10.88
C GLY A 388 4.65 -16.48 -10.45
N SER A 389 4.49 -17.19 -9.34
CA SER A 389 5.49 -18.16 -8.84
C SER A 389 5.72 -19.32 -9.83
N LEU A 390 4.68 -19.79 -10.54
CA LEU A 390 4.85 -20.79 -11.60
C LEU A 390 5.67 -20.22 -12.76
N VAL A 391 5.43 -18.96 -13.14
CA VAL A 391 6.21 -18.28 -14.17
C VAL A 391 7.68 -18.11 -13.71
N GLN A 392 7.90 -17.74 -12.46
CA GLN A 392 9.26 -17.60 -11.88
C GLN A 392 10.04 -18.92 -11.91
N ARG A 393 9.41 -20.07 -11.66
CA ARG A 393 10.07 -21.40 -11.67
C ARG A 393 10.33 -21.92 -13.08
N ALA A 394 9.52 -21.54 -14.07
CA ALA A 394 9.58 -22.08 -15.41
C ALA A 394 10.35 -21.17 -16.37
N ARG A 395 11.60 -21.50 -16.70
CA ARG A 395 12.46 -20.69 -17.57
C ARG A 395 11.82 -20.37 -18.92
N PHE A 396 11.08 -21.33 -19.52
CA PHE A 396 10.39 -21.10 -20.79
C PHE A 396 9.29 -20.05 -20.64
N ALA A 397 8.60 -20.01 -19.49
CA ALA A 397 7.55 -19.02 -19.21
C ALA A 397 8.17 -17.63 -19.02
N ARG A 398 9.28 -17.51 -18.26
CA ARG A 398 10.01 -16.24 -18.11
C ARG A 398 10.42 -15.67 -19.47
N ARG A 399 10.97 -16.51 -20.38
CA ARG A 399 11.30 -16.08 -21.74
C ARG A 399 10.11 -15.58 -22.52
N GLY A 400 8.97 -16.26 -22.43
CA GLY A 400 7.73 -15.86 -23.12
C GLY A 400 7.20 -14.51 -22.62
N VAL A 401 7.13 -14.34 -21.30
CA VAL A 401 6.72 -13.09 -20.66
C VAL A 401 7.66 -11.95 -21.06
N LEU A 402 8.97 -12.13 -20.89
CA LEU A 402 9.96 -11.12 -21.24
C LEU A 402 9.88 -10.72 -22.72
N ARG A 403 9.76 -11.70 -23.63
CA ARG A 403 9.63 -11.45 -25.05
C ARG A 403 8.35 -10.70 -25.41
N MET A 404 7.20 -11.09 -24.81
CA MET A 404 5.93 -10.41 -25.04
C MET A 404 6.02 -8.95 -24.62
N THR A 405 6.50 -8.69 -23.41
CA THR A 405 6.69 -7.33 -22.87
C THR A 405 7.66 -6.52 -23.75
N ALA A 406 8.81 -7.09 -24.13
CA ALA A 406 9.78 -6.39 -24.99
C ALA A 406 9.22 -6.07 -26.38
N ASN A 407 8.40 -6.94 -26.95
CA ASN A 407 7.74 -6.68 -28.24
C ASN A 407 6.73 -5.54 -28.12
N GLU A 408 5.95 -5.50 -27.05
CA GLU A 408 4.97 -4.43 -26.78
C GLU A 408 5.67 -3.08 -26.60
N GLN A 409 6.78 -3.03 -25.84
CA GLN A 409 7.52 -1.79 -25.59
C GLN A 409 8.24 -1.25 -26.84
N LYS A 410 8.65 -2.13 -27.78
CA LYS A 410 9.33 -1.74 -29.02
C LYS A 410 8.38 -1.33 -30.14
N ASN A 411 7.13 -1.76 -30.09
CA ASN A 411 6.16 -1.56 -31.17
C ASN A 411 4.88 -0.91 -30.63
N PRO A 412 4.76 0.40 -30.69
CA PRO A 412 3.57 1.14 -30.20
C PRO A 412 2.24 0.70 -30.84
N GLU A 413 2.27 0.08 -32.01
CA GLU A 413 1.10 -0.48 -32.70
C GLU A 413 0.53 -1.71 -31.99
N ILE A 414 1.34 -2.40 -31.16
CA ILE A 414 0.92 -3.58 -30.42
C ILE A 414 0.29 -3.12 -29.08
N PRO A 415 -0.97 -3.49 -28.80
CA PRO A 415 -1.57 -3.16 -27.51
C PRO A 415 -0.73 -3.70 -26.34
N PRO A 416 -0.38 -2.88 -25.33
CA PRO A 416 0.57 -3.22 -24.25
C PRO A 416 -0.03 -4.09 -23.15
N ARG A 417 -0.64 -5.22 -23.51
CA ARG A 417 -1.43 -6.07 -22.61
C ARG A 417 -0.62 -6.67 -21.46
N MET A 418 0.55 -7.23 -21.74
CA MET A 418 1.44 -7.79 -20.71
C MET A 418 2.07 -6.66 -19.89
N SER A 419 2.49 -5.60 -20.55
CA SER A 419 3.08 -4.42 -19.94
C SER A 419 2.11 -3.76 -18.96
N GLU A 420 0.83 -3.60 -19.32
CA GLU A 420 -0.21 -3.08 -18.42
C GLU A 420 -0.47 -4.00 -17.21
N VAL A 421 -0.53 -5.32 -17.43
CA VAL A 421 -0.69 -6.30 -16.36
C VAL A 421 0.47 -6.20 -15.37
N LEU A 422 1.71 -6.16 -15.85
CA LEU A 422 2.90 -6.05 -15.00
C LEU A 422 2.96 -4.67 -14.32
N TRP A 423 2.63 -3.59 -15.05
CA TRP A 423 2.57 -2.25 -14.47
C TRP A 423 1.61 -2.18 -13.29
N ASP A 424 0.37 -2.58 -13.49
CA ASP A 424 -0.66 -2.53 -12.46
C ASP A 424 -0.38 -3.51 -11.32
N LEU A 425 0.24 -4.65 -11.64
CA LEU A 425 0.68 -5.61 -10.63
C LEU A 425 1.75 -5.00 -9.72
N PHE A 426 2.75 -4.28 -10.23
CA PHE A 426 3.85 -3.73 -9.43
C PHE A 426 3.55 -2.36 -8.83
N SER A 427 2.77 -1.51 -9.48
CA SER A 427 2.38 -0.21 -8.95
C SER A 427 1.26 -0.30 -7.90
N GLY A 428 0.42 -1.32 -7.99
CA GLY A 428 -0.80 -1.41 -7.19
C GLY A 428 -1.91 -0.47 -7.66
N SER A 429 -1.81 0.07 -8.89
CA SER A 429 -2.76 1.04 -9.44
C SER A 429 -4.14 0.45 -9.71
N ALA A 430 -4.23 -0.83 -10.06
CA ALA A 430 -5.49 -1.53 -10.27
C ALA A 430 -5.73 -2.65 -9.24
N PRO A 431 -6.99 -3.02 -8.97
CA PRO A 431 -7.34 -4.20 -8.18
C PRO A 431 -6.81 -5.50 -8.82
N TYR A 432 -6.48 -6.50 -7.99
CA TYR A 432 -6.03 -7.82 -8.48
C TYR A 432 -7.05 -8.49 -9.39
N ARG A 433 -8.35 -8.32 -9.09
CA ARG A 433 -9.43 -8.83 -9.93
C ARG A 433 -9.36 -8.27 -11.36
N GLU A 434 -9.12 -6.99 -11.49
CA GLU A 434 -9.02 -6.34 -12.80
C GLU A 434 -7.78 -6.82 -13.56
N VAL A 435 -6.63 -6.86 -12.89
CA VAL A 435 -5.40 -7.44 -13.44
C VAL A 435 -5.63 -8.87 -13.92
N PHE A 436 -6.26 -9.72 -13.10
CA PHE A 436 -6.56 -11.10 -13.44
C PHE A 436 -7.51 -11.22 -14.64
N LEU A 437 -8.60 -10.44 -14.67
CA LEU A 437 -9.55 -10.48 -15.79
C LEU A 437 -8.92 -10.08 -17.12
N ARG A 438 -7.96 -9.13 -17.13
CA ARG A 438 -7.19 -8.79 -18.33
C ARG A 438 -6.37 -9.97 -18.87
N THR A 439 -5.84 -10.82 -17.99
CA THR A 439 -5.09 -12.02 -18.40
C THR A 439 -5.98 -13.11 -19.04
N LEU A 440 -7.29 -13.10 -18.78
CA LEU A 440 -8.25 -14.02 -19.38
C LEU A 440 -8.73 -13.57 -20.78
N HIS A 441 -8.36 -12.38 -21.23
CA HIS A 441 -8.77 -11.88 -22.54
C HIS A 441 -8.18 -12.77 -23.66
N PRO A 442 -8.97 -13.25 -24.65
CA PRO A 442 -8.50 -14.18 -25.67
C PRO A 442 -7.26 -13.69 -26.41
N ALA A 443 -7.20 -12.39 -26.74
CA ALA A 443 -6.04 -11.82 -27.43
C ALA A 443 -4.78 -11.76 -26.55
N TYR A 444 -4.92 -11.64 -25.20
CA TYR A 444 -3.80 -11.77 -24.26
C TYR A 444 -3.27 -13.20 -24.27
N ILE A 445 -4.16 -14.18 -24.15
CA ILE A 445 -3.79 -15.61 -24.14
C ILE A 445 -3.12 -16.00 -25.46
N ALA A 446 -3.69 -15.62 -26.61
CA ALA A 446 -3.11 -15.89 -27.91
C ALA A 446 -1.71 -15.26 -28.06
N SER A 447 -1.55 -13.99 -27.65
CA SER A 447 -0.25 -13.31 -27.68
C SER A 447 0.77 -13.99 -26.75
N LEU A 448 0.37 -14.35 -25.53
CA LEU A 448 1.23 -15.06 -24.58
C LEU A 448 1.66 -16.42 -25.14
N MET A 449 0.73 -17.22 -25.64
CA MET A 449 1.04 -18.54 -26.25
C MET A 449 1.99 -18.42 -27.40
N TRP A 450 1.77 -17.45 -28.29
CA TRP A 450 2.72 -17.17 -29.38
C TRP A 450 4.12 -16.85 -28.87
N ASN A 451 4.23 -15.96 -27.87
CA ASN A 451 5.53 -15.56 -27.33
C ASN A 451 6.19 -16.67 -26.49
N LEU A 452 5.43 -17.56 -25.86
CA LEU A 452 5.97 -18.76 -25.22
C LEU A 452 6.62 -19.68 -26.26
N VAL A 453 5.98 -19.94 -27.39
CA VAL A 453 6.56 -20.75 -28.48
C VAL A 453 7.76 -20.04 -29.09
N ALA A 454 7.58 -18.81 -29.55
CA ALA A 454 8.60 -18.06 -30.29
C ALA A 454 9.83 -17.69 -29.42
N GLY A 455 9.66 -17.53 -28.12
CA GLY A 455 10.75 -17.26 -27.16
C GLY A 455 11.62 -18.48 -26.85
N ASN A 456 11.15 -19.68 -27.19
CA ASN A 456 11.85 -20.94 -26.91
C ASN A 456 12.31 -21.70 -28.14
N VAL A 457 12.14 -21.12 -29.35
CA VAL A 457 12.71 -21.71 -30.59
C VAL A 457 14.25 -21.53 -30.59
N PRO A 458 15.03 -22.60 -30.75
CA PRO A 458 16.49 -22.50 -30.81
C PRO A 458 16.91 -21.66 -32.01
N GLY A 459 17.71 -20.61 -31.82
CA GLY A 459 18.35 -19.90 -32.93
C GLY A 459 18.29 -18.36 -32.95
N LYS A 460 17.57 -17.70 -32.03
CA LYS A 460 17.66 -16.23 -31.91
C LYS A 460 18.21 -15.87 -30.53
N LYS A 461 19.51 -15.49 -30.47
CA LYS A 461 20.08 -14.81 -29.29
C LYS A 461 19.29 -13.53 -29.05
N PRO A 462 18.96 -13.18 -27.78
CA PRO A 462 18.47 -11.84 -27.46
C PRO A 462 19.49 -10.81 -27.93
N ALA A 463 19.04 -9.71 -28.49
CA ALA A 463 19.90 -8.61 -28.89
C ALA A 463 20.72 -8.13 -27.69
N ALA A 464 22.04 -8.12 -27.84
CA ALA A 464 22.96 -7.59 -26.84
C ALA A 464 22.61 -6.13 -26.51
N LYS A 465 22.83 -5.72 -25.26
CA LYS A 465 22.72 -4.33 -24.80
C LYS A 465 23.41 -3.42 -25.81
N GLN A 466 22.68 -2.43 -26.34
CA GLN A 466 23.31 -1.28 -26.97
C GLN A 466 24.05 -0.52 -25.88
N GLU A 467 25.37 -0.38 -26.03
CA GLU A 467 26.17 0.56 -25.24
C GLU A 467 25.57 1.96 -25.39
N PRO A 468 25.54 2.79 -24.35
CA PRO A 468 25.07 4.16 -24.49
C PRO A 468 25.93 4.87 -25.53
N VAL A 469 25.28 5.41 -26.55
CA VAL A 469 25.91 6.28 -27.55
C VAL A 469 26.48 7.47 -26.79
N GLU A 470 27.81 7.57 -26.73
CA GLU A 470 28.49 8.79 -26.32
C GLU A 470 28.02 9.90 -27.27
N SER A 471 27.19 10.80 -26.77
CA SER A 471 26.89 12.05 -27.47
C SER A 471 28.16 12.86 -27.48
N GLY A 472 28.88 12.80 -28.62
CA GLY A 472 30.03 13.66 -28.90
C GLY A 472 29.64 15.12 -28.77
N ASN A 473 30.46 15.84 -28.04
CA ASN A 473 30.47 17.30 -27.97
C ASN A 473 30.51 17.91 -29.36
N GLY A 474 29.60 18.82 -29.63
CA GLY A 474 29.62 19.81 -30.63
C GLY A 474 28.96 21.08 -30.10
#